data_b38e86b12307020559d5f9bb7d382035
#
_entry.id   b38e86b12307020559d5f9bb7d382035
#
_cell.length_a   1.000
_cell.length_b   1.000
_cell.length_c   1.000
_cell.angle_alpha   90.00
_cell.angle_beta   90.00
_cell.angle_gamma   90.00
#
_symmetry.space_group_name_H-M   'P 1'
#
loop_
_entity.id
_entity.type
_entity.pdbx_description
1 polymer ?
#
loop_
_entity_poly.entity_id
_entity_poly.type
_entity_poly.pdbx_seq_one_letter_code
_entity_poly.pdbx_strand_id
1 'polypeptide(L)'
;MAALFFAEMRFDPHNPQHPLADRLVMSKGHAAPLLYALWAEAGFIPVERLTDLRLFSSDLEGHPTPRLPFVDVATGSLGQGMCAAIGSALNARRIKSDYRTYCLIG
;
A
#
# COMPACT_ATOMS: atom_id res chain seq x y z
N MET A 1 1.51 12.09 -3.57
CA MET A 1 1.43 10.61 -3.73
C MET A 1 1.80 10.15 -5.13
N ALA A 2 1.22 10.68 -6.22
CA ALA A 2 1.53 10.21 -7.57
C ALA A 2 3.04 10.25 -7.89
N ALA A 3 3.74 11.36 -7.62
CA ALA A 3 5.19 11.45 -7.83
C ALA A 3 5.97 10.37 -7.05
N LEU A 4 5.62 10.14 -5.78
CA LEU A 4 6.23 9.09 -4.98
C LEU A 4 5.98 7.71 -5.62
N PHE A 5 4.73 7.41 -5.94
CA PHE A 5 4.30 6.09 -6.37
C PHE A 5 4.82 5.72 -7.76
N PHE A 6 4.78 6.67 -8.72
CA PHE A 6 5.12 6.41 -10.12
C PHE A 6 6.55 6.82 -10.52
N ALA A 7 7.22 7.67 -9.75
CA ALA A 7 8.55 8.15 -10.11
C ALA A 7 9.67 7.66 -9.16
N GLU A 8 9.35 7.39 -7.89
CA GLU A 8 10.37 7.06 -6.88
C GLU A 8 10.33 5.61 -6.42
N MET A 9 9.14 5.02 -6.29
CA MET A 9 8.99 3.65 -5.80
C MET A 9 9.39 2.63 -6.86
N ARG A 10 10.11 1.60 -6.42
CA ARG A 10 10.53 0.46 -7.26
C ARG A 10 9.65 -0.74 -6.94
N PHE A 11 8.70 -1.01 -7.79
CA PHE A 11 7.81 -2.16 -7.68
C PHE A 11 7.30 -2.59 -9.06
N ASP A 12 6.82 -3.82 -9.15
CA ASP A 12 6.11 -4.33 -10.32
C ASP A 12 4.61 -4.36 -10.01
N PRO A 13 3.77 -3.60 -10.73
CA PRO A 13 2.32 -3.63 -10.53
C PRO A 13 1.72 -5.04 -10.69
N HIS A 14 2.31 -5.90 -11.52
CA HIS A 14 1.84 -7.27 -11.73
C HIS A 14 2.33 -8.25 -10.67
N ASN A 15 3.29 -7.84 -9.83
CA ASN A 15 3.82 -8.65 -8.72
C ASN A 15 4.03 -7.80 -7.46
N PRO A 16 2.95 -7.28 -6.86
CA PRO A 16 3.03 -6.36 -5.72
C PRO A 16 3.63 -7.00 -4.46
N GLN A 17 3.62 -8.35 -4.37
CA GLN A 17 4.18 -9.08 -3.24
C GLN A 17 5.65 -9.46 -3.41
N HIS A 18 6.32 -8.99 -4.46
CA HIS A 18 7.73 -9.30 -4.66
C HIS A 18 8.54 -8.91 -3.40
N PRO A 19 9.37 -9.83 -2.86
CA PRO A 19 10.02 -9.62 -1.56
C PRO A 19 11.00 -8.44 -1.53
N LEU A 20 11.52 -8.03 -2.68
CA LEU A 20 12.46 -6.91 -2.82
C LEU A 20 11.79 -5.63 -3.35
N ALA A 21 10.47 -5.61 -3.53
CA ALA A 21 9.76 -4.40 -3.92
C ALA A 21 9.74 -3.39 -2.77
N ASP A 22 9.77 -2.12 -3.13
CA ASP A 22 9.54 -1.05 -2.16
C ASP A 22 8.15 -1.16 -1.54
N ARG A 23 8.01 -0.78 -0.28
CA ARG A 23 6.78 -0.91 0.50
C ARG A 23 6.11 0.44 0.70
N LEU A 24 4.79 0.47 0.54
CA LEU A 24 3.97 1.63 0.86
C LEU A 24 3.01 1.30 1.99
N VAL A 25 3.18 1.95 3.12
CA VAL A 25 2.27 1.84 4.26
C VAL A 25 1.40 3.10 4.34
N MET A 26 0.11 2.93 4.14
CA MET A 26 -0.86 4.00 4.29
C MET A 26 -1.26 4.11 5.77
N SER A 27 -0.47 4.83 6.59
CA SER A 27 -0.73 4.98 8.02
C SER A 27 -1.96 5.85 8.33
N LYS A 28 -2.48 6.54 7.33
CA LYS A 28 -3.81 7.15 7.34
C LYS A 28 -4.79 6.23 6.62
N GLY A 29 -5.31 5.21 7.31
CA GLY A 29 -6.21 4.22 6.72
C GLY A 29 -7.46 4.82 6.06
N HIS A 30 -7.96 5.95 6.56
CA HIS A 30 -9.07 6.70 5.96
C HIS A 30 -8.79 7.20 4.53
N ALA A 31 -7.53 7.27 4.13
CA ALA A 31 -7.12 7.62 2.76
C ALA A 31 -7.05 6.39 1.83
N ALA A 32 -7.67 5.26 2.18
CA ALA A 32 -7.75 4.06 1.35
C ALA A 32 -8.19 4.34 -0.10
N PRO A 33 -9.17 5.22 -0.39
CA PRO A 33 -9.52 5.55 -1.76
C PRO A 33 -8.35 6.06 -2.60
N LEU A 34 -7.45 6.85 -2.00
CA LEU A 34 -6.24 7.30 -2.69
C LEU A 34 -5.32 6.12 -3.04
N LEU A 35 -5.13 5.17 -2.11
CA LEU A 35 -4.32 3.98 -2.35
C LEU A 35 -4.92 3.14 -3.49
N TYR A 36 -6.22 2.92 -3.49
CA TYR A 36 -6.89 2.13 -4.53
C TYR A 36 -6.82 2.82 -5.90
N ALA A 37 -6.96 4.15 -5.94
CA ALA A 37 -6.79 4.91 -7.17
C ALA A 37 -5.36 4.80 -7.75
N LEU A 38 -4.33 4.83 -6.92
CA LEU A 38 -2.95 4.63 -7.36
C LEU A 38 -2.74 3.25 -7.98
N TRP A 39 -3.27 2.19 -7.37
CA TRP A 39 -3.16 0.84 -7.89
C TRP A 39 -4.06 0.59 -9.11
N ALA A 40 -5.15 1.31 -9.24
CA ALA A 40 -5.97 1.30 -10.46
C ALA A 40 -5.21 1.98 -11.61
N GLU A 41 -4.61 3.14 -11.36
CA GLU A 41 -3.80 3.85 -12.36
C GLU A 41 -2.54 3.07 -12.76
N ALA A 42 -1.98 2.27 -11.85
CA ALA A 42 -0.89 1.33 -12.14
C ALA A 42 -1.34 0.08 -12.91
N GLY A 43 -2.63 -0.08 -13.16
CA GLY A 43 -3.19 -1.20 -13.95
C GLY A 43 -3.42 -2.49 -13.17
N PHE A 44 -3.27 -2.49 -11.85
CA PHE A 44 -3.52 -3.68 -11.02
C PHE A 44 -5.01 -3.87 -10.71
N ILE A 45 -5.71 -2.78 -10.37
CA ILE A 45 -7.16 -2.79 -10.14
C ILE A 45 -7.82 -2.26 -11.41
N PRO A 46 -8.79 -2.95 -12.03
CA PRO A 46 -9.61 -2.36 -13.07
C PRO A 46 -10.31 -1.09 -12.56
N VAL A 47 -10.24 0.00 -13.33
CA VAL A 47 -10.77 1.32 -12.90
C VAL A 47 -12.24 1.24 -12.54
N GLU A 48 -12.99 0.41 -13.24
CA GLU A 48 -14.44 0.20 -13.03
C GLU A 48 -14.71 -0.34 -11.60
N ARG A 49 -13.78 -1.11 -11.04
CA ARG A 49 -13.91 -1.65 -9.70
C ARG A 49 -13.81 -0.60 -8.59
N LEU A 50 -13.33 0.59 -8.88
CA LEU A 50 -13.31 1.68 -7.89
C LEU A 50 -14.71 2.07 -7.41
N THR A 51 -15.74 1.81 -8.22
CA THR A 51 -17.15 2.01 -7.82
C THR A 51 -17.63 1.02 -6.77
N ASP A 52 -16.90 -0.08 -6.56
CA ASP A 52 -17.21 -1.10 -5.55
C ASP A 52 -16.72 -0.71 -4.15
N LEU A 53 -16.16 0.48 -3.99
CA LEU A 53 -15.66 0.98 -2.71
C LEU A 53 -16.73 0.85 -1.60
N ARG A 54 -16.38 0.14 -0.53
CA ARG A 54 -17.25 -0.11 0.64
C ARG A 54 -18.52 -0.92 0.37
N LEU A 55 -18.65 -1.56 -0.78
CA LEU A 55 -19.69 -2.54 -0.96
C LEU A 55 -19.41 -3.79 -0.11
N PHE A 56 -20.45 -4.44 0.39
CA PHE A 56 -20.34 -5.57 1.34
C PHE A 56 -19.48 -6.72 0.78
N SER A 57 -19.57 -6.98 -0.52
CA SER A 57 -18.84 -8.06 -1.20
C SER A 57 -17.50 -7.63 -1.78
N SER A 58 -17.06 -6.39 -1.55
CA SER A 58 -15.85 -5.84 -2.14
C SER A 58 -14.66 -5.91 -1.20
N ASP A 59 -13.48 -6.20 -1.76
CA ASP A 59 -12.21 -6.10 -1.05
C ASP A 59 -11.71 -4.65 -0.93
N LEU A 60 -12.35 -3.70 -1.63
CA LEU A 60 -12.07 -2.27 -1.52
C LEU A 60 -12.75 -1.69 -0.28
N GLU A 61 -12.27 -2.09 0.86
CA GLU A 61 -12.80 -1.70 2.15
C GLU A 61 -12.55 -0.21 2.46
N GLY A 62 -13.25 0.33 3.46
CA GLY A 62 -13.07 1.71 3.90
C GLY A 62 -11.70 2.01 4.51
N HIS A 63 -10.99 0.98 4.94
CA HIS A 63 -9.59 1.00 5.37
C HIS A 63 -8.84 -0.12 4.63
N PRO A 64 -7.56 0.06 4.28
CA PRO A 64 -6.84 -0.96 3.54
C PRO A 64 -6.53 -2.17 4.42
N THR A 65 -6.74 -3.37 3.87
CA THR A 65 -6.47 -4.63 4.54
C THR A 65 -5.65 -5.56 3.65
N PRO A 66 -4.90 -6.53 4.22
CA PRO A 66 -4.12 -7.52 3.47
C PRO A 66 -4.95 -8.51 2.62
N ARG A 67 -6.26 -8.32 2.48
CA ARG A 67 -7.05 -8.97 1.44
C ARG A 67 -6.61 -8.53 0.04
N LEU A 68 -6.08 -7.31 -0.05
CA LEU A 68 -5.46 -6.79 -1.25
C LEU A 68 -3.95 -7.08 -1.21
N PRO A 69 -3.39 -7.73 -2.24
CA PRO A 69 -2.00 -8.22 -2.19
C PRO A 69 -0.93 -7.11 -2.13
N PHE A 70 -1.31 -5.88 -2.39
CA PHE A 70 -0.44 -4.71 -2.26
C PHE A 70 -0.52 -4.00 -0.90
N VAL A 71 -1.24 -4.59 0.04
CA VAL A 71 -1.38 -4.05 1.40
C VAL A 71 -0.66 -4.97 2.38
N ASP A 72 0.47 -4.54 2.89
CA ASP A 72 1.27 -5.34 3.82
C ASP A 72 0.67 -5.38 5.23
N VAL A 73 -0.03 -4.30 5.63
CA VAL A 73 -0.59 -4.16 6.98
C VAL A 73 -1.92 -3.42 6.96
N ALA A 74 -2.89 -3.94 7.68
CA ALA A 74 -4.15 -3.24 7.89
C ALA A 74 -3.91 -1.97 8.72
N THR A 75 -4.54 -0.87 8.30
CA THR A 75 -4.48 0.41 9.01
C THR A 75 -5.88 0.99 9.17
N GLY A 76 -6.02 1.85 10.15
CA GLY A 76 -7.31 2.49 10.50
C GLY A 76 -7.13 3.32 11.76
N SER A 77 -6.48 2.78 12.78
CA SER A 77 -6.02 3.55 13.93
C SER A 77 -4.90 4.49 13.51
N LEU A 78 -5.06 5.77 13.80
CA LEU A 78 -4.14 6.82 13.33
C LEU A 78 -2.73 6.62 13.88
N GLY A 79 -1.74 6.65 13.00
CA GLY A 79 -0.33 6.46 13.34
C GLY A 79 0.12 5.00 13.47
N GLN A 80 -0.78 4.03 13.52
CA GLN A 80 -0.48 2.60 13.67
C GLN A 80 0.48 2.08 12.59
N GLY A 81 0.27 2.49 11.34
CA GLY A 81 1.08 2.04 10.21
C GLY A 81 2.54 2.46 10.28
N MET A 82 2.86 3.55 10.98
CA MET A 82 4.24 4.01 11.15
C MET A 82 5.10 2.97 11.86
N CYS A 83 4.59 2.33 12.91
CA CYS A 83 5.32 1.29 13.63
C CYS A 83 5.60 0.07 12.72
N ALA A 84 4.63 -0.33 11.91
CA ALA A 84 4.80 -1.40 10.94
C ALA A 84 5.83 -1.02 9.85
N ALA A 85 5.79 0.22 9.37
CA ALA A 85 6.76 0.72 8.39
C ALA A 85 8.20 0.72 8.94
N ILE A 86 8.38 1.11 10.20
CA ILE A 86 9.68 1.02 10.88
C ILE A 86 10.16 -0.43 10.93
N GLY A 87 9.28 -1.37 11.32
CA GLY A 87 9.60 -2.80 11.35
C GLY A 87 10.03 -3.32 9.97
N SER A 88 9.32 -2.93 8.90
CA SER A 88 9.69 -3.29 7.53
C SER A 88 11.06 -2.74 7.13
N ALA A 89 11.34 -1.47 7.44
CA ALA A 89 12.64 -0.85 7.14
C ALA A 89 13.80 -1.52 7.92
N LEU A 90 13.56 -1.89 9.17
CA LEU A 90 14.54 -2.63 9.97
C LEU A 90 14.77 -4.03 9.40
N ASN A 91 13.73 -4.69 8.89
CA ASN A 91 13.87 -5.98 8.21
C ASN A 91 14.71 -5.85 6.93
N ALA A 92 14.51 -4.80 6.11
CA ALA A 92 15.35 -4.56 4.94
C ALA A 92 16.85 -4.51 5.33
N ARG A 93 17.18 -3.78 6.38
CA ARG A 93 18.55 -3.72 6.91
C ARG A 93 19.05 -5.08 7.39
N ARG A 94 18.21 -5.84 8.09
CA ARG A 94 18.55 -7.18 8.62
C ARG A 94 18.92 -8.15 7.50
N ILE A 95 18.16 -8.15 6.41
CA ILE A 95 18.39 -9.04 5.25
C ILE A 95 19.34 -8.44 4.21
N LYS A 96 19.92 -7.26 4.49
CA LYS A 96 20.81 -6.52 3.58
C LYS A 96 20.17 -6.23 2.22
N SER A 97 18.86 -5.96 2.21
CA SER A 97 18.13 -5.53 1.03
C SER A 97 18.17 -4.01 0.90
N ASP A 98 18.00 -3.53 -0.32
CA ASP A 98 17.94 -2.11 -0.66
C ASP A 98 16.51 -1.59 -0.88
N TYR A 99 15.47 -2.41 -0.62
CA TYR A 99 14.11 -1.93 -0.73
C TYR A 99 13.83 -0.85 0.32
N ARG A 100 13.05 0.13 -0.08
CA ARG A 100 12.64 1.24 0.78
C ARG A 100 11.23 1.02 1.32
N THR A 101 10.96 1.60 2.47
CA THR A 101 9.62 1.62 3.04
C THR A 101 9.16 3.08 3.15
N TYR A 102 8.07 3.37 2.49
CA TYR A 102 7.42 4.67 2.51
C TYR A 102 6.19 4.60 3.40
N CYS A 103 6.01 5.59 4.25
CA CYS A 103 4.87 5.66 5.17
C CYS A 103 4.16 6.99 5.00
N LEU A 104 2.90 6.95 4.57
CA LEU A 104 2.06 8.14 4.52
C LEU A 104 1.32 8.30 5.84
N ILE A 105 1.62 9.40 6.52
CA ILE A 105 1.04 9.78 7.80
C ILE A 105 0.08 10.97 7.59
N GLY A 106 -0.98 11.04 8.35
CA GLY A 106 -1.92 12.17 8.29
C GLY A 106 -2.60 12.43 9.62
#